data_cf0e267df29a88dca727b34bfbc3e273
#
_entry.id   cf0e267df29a88dca727b34bfbc3e273
#
_cell.length_a   1.000
_cell.length_b   1.000
_cell.length_c   1.000
_cell.angle_alpha   90.00
_cell.angle_beta   90.00
_cell.angle_gamma   90.00
#
_symmetry.space_group_name_H-M   'P 1'
#
loop_
_entity.id
_entity.type
_entity.pdbx_description
1 polymer ?
#
loop_
_entity_poly.entity_id
_entity_poly.type
_entity_poly.pdbx_seq_one_letter_code
_entity_poly.pdbx_strand_id
1 'polypeptide(L)'
;MKLSKIEDDKGPASLHRSLTLELVRVTERAAIAAAEWRGKGNEQAADEAAVRAMKDELDRIAISGRIVIGEGEENECEHLYIGQAVGLGDGPEVDIAVDPLEGVTLCAKNQPDSIVVLAMAERGGLLNVARNIYMHKIAIGSDYPAGTVHIDWTATENVNALAKAKGVPRSEITAIVLDRPRHAPLIEELRTAGVAVKLISDGD
;
A
#
# COMPACT_ATOMS: atom_id res chain seq x y z
N MET A 1 27.08 8.01 42.48
CA MET A 1 26.84 7.77 41.07
C MET A 1 25.42 8.24 40.77
N LYS A 2 25.27 9.48 40.21
CA LYS A 2 23.96 10.08 39.91
C LYS A 2 23.50 9.54 38.58
N LEU A 3 22.40 8.83 38.55
CA LEU A 3 21.68 8.50 37.35
C LEU A 3 21.15 9.82 36.74
N SER A 4 21.67 10.22 35.60
CA SER A 4 21.14 11.32 34.83
C SER A 4 19.74 10.96 34.34
N LYS A 5 18.76 11.82 34.65
CA LYS A 5 17.42 11.74 34.03
C LYS A 5 17.59 11.83 32.53
N ILE A 6 17.11 10.81 31.84
CA ILE A 6 16.86 10.91 30.40
C ILE A 6 15.69 11.92 30.30
N GLU A 7 15.97 13.12 29.83
CA GLU A 7 14.93 14.06 29.40
C GLU A 7 14.23 13.41 28.22
N ASP A 8 12.93 13.14 28.38
CA ASP A 8 12.05 12.80 27.28
C ASP A 8 12.10 13.95 26.25
N ASP A 9 12.76 13.70 25.14
CA ASP A 9 12.71 14.56 23.97
C ASP A 9 11.26 14.55 23.47
N LYS A 10 10.50 15.56 23.86
CA LYS A 10 9.16 15.83 23.33
C LYS A 10 9.31 16.40 21.92
N GLY A 11 9.72 15.56 21.00
CA GLY A 11 9.43 15.75 19.59
C GLY A 11 7.92 15.83 19.37
N PRO A 12 7.42 16.35 18.21
CA PRO A 12 6.01 16.38 17.92
C PRO A 12 5.40 15.01 18.22
N ALA A 13 4.27 14.98 18.93
CA ALA A 13 3.69 13.78 19.53
C ALA A 13 3.66 12.62 18.53
N SER A 14 4.70 11.78 18.57
CA SER A 14 4.78 10.60 17.72
C SER A 14 3.63 9.68 18.11
N LEU A 15 2.90 9.17 17.14
CA LEU A 15 1.90 8.13 17.33
C LEU A 15 2.54 7.04 18.20
N HIS A 16 1.92 6.73 19.32
CA HIS A 16 2.49 5.84 20.32
C HIS A 16 2.87 4.49 19.71
N ARG A 17 4.04 3.96 20.05
CA ARG A 17 4.53 2.65 19.60
C ARG A 17 3.50 1.52 19.79
N SER A 18 2.62 1.64 20.79
CA SER A 18 1.52 0.71 21.02
C SER A 18 0.53 0.66 19.85
N LEU A 19 0.28 1.77 19.14
CA LEU A 19 -0.61 1.80 17.99
C LEU A 19 -0.07 0.97 16.81
N THR A 20 1.25 0.86 16.65
CA THR A 20 1.83 0.01 15.60
C THR A 20 1.36 -1.44 15.71
N LEU A 21 1.30 -1.99 16.92
CA LEU A 21 0.83 -3.36 17.15
C LEU A 21 -0.68 -3.49 16.93
N GLU A 22 -1.46 -2.47 17.28
CA GLU A 22 -2.90 -2.46 17.00
C GLU A 22 -3.15 -2.43 15.49
N LEU A 23 -2.39 -1.63 14.71
CA LEU A 23 -2.51 -1.60 13.25
C LEU A 23 -2.15 -2.94 12.60
N VAL A 24 -1.13 -3.64 13.11
CA VAL A 24 -0.79 -4.99 12.66
C VAL A 24 -1.97 -5.93 12.87
N ARG A 25 -2.66 -5.86 14.02
CA ARG A 25 -3.86 -6.69 14.27
C ARG A 25 -5.00 -6.39 13.31
N VAL A 26 -5.19 -5.11 12.94
CA VAL A 26 -6.20 -4.72 11.94
C VAL A 26 -5.93 -5.41 10.61
N THR A 27 -4.69 -5.32 10.11
CA THR A 27 -4.32 -5.96 8.85
C THR A 27 -4.35 -7.49 8.93
N GLU A 28 -3.93 -8.09 10.05
CA GLU A 28 -4.05 -9.54 10.29
C GLU A 28 -5.50 -10.02 10.23
N ARG A 29 -6.43 -9.29 10.87
CA ARG A 29 -7.84 -9.65 10.89
C ARG A 29 -8.46 -9.62 9.51
N ALA A 30 -8.17 -8.57 8.72
CA ALA A 30 -8.64 -8.48 7.34
C ALA A 30 -8.05 -9.61 6.48
N ALA A 31 -6.75 -9.87 6.58
CA ALA A 31 -6.08 -10.94 5.84
C ALA A 31 -6.62 -12.34 6.20
N ILE A 32 -6.89 -12.62 7.47
CA ILE A 32 -7.48 -13.89 7.91
C ILE A 32 -8.89 -14.06 7.32
N ALA A 33 -9.71 -13.00 7.36
CA ALA A 33 -11.06 -13.03 6.84
C ALA A 33 -11.08 -13.25 5.32
N ALA A 34 -10.21 -12.53 4.58
CA ALA A 34 -10.06 -12.72 3.14
C ALA A 34 -9.56 -14.14 2.79
N ALA A 35 -8.62 -14.70 3.58
CA ALA A 35 -8.04 -16.01 3.35
C ALA A 35 -9.07 -17.14 3.41
N GLU A 36 -10.18 -16.98 4.12
CA GLU A 36 -11.30 -17.94 4.12
C GLU A 36 -11.95 -18.06 2.74
N TRP A 37 -11.82 -17.02 1.89
CA TRP A 37 -12.37 -16.98 0.54
C TRP A 37 -11.34 -17.33 -0.55
N ARG A 38 -10.10 -17.59 -0.15
CA ARG A 38 -9.02 -17.92 -1.08
C ARG A 38 -9.35 -19.11 -1.96
N GLY A 39 -9.24 -18.90 -3.28
CA GLY A 39 -9.47 -19.95 -4.29
C GLY A 39 -10.93 -20.35 -4.48
N LYS A 40 -11.89 -19.60 -3.91
CA LYS A 40 -13.32 -19.87 -4.05
C LYS A 40 -13.97 -19.19 -5.26
N GLY A 41 -13.22 -18.39 -6.02
CA GLY A 41 -13.69 -17.71 -7.21
C GLY A 41 -14.73 -16.61 -6.95
N ASN A 42 -14.90 -16.19 -5.70
CA ASN A 42 -15.85 -15.13 -5.32
C ASN A 42 -15.09 -13.90 -4.81
N GLU A 43 -14.79 -12.99 -5.72
CA GLU A 43 -14.05 -11.76 -5.46
C GLU A 43 -14.78 -10.86 -4.47
N GLN A 44 -16.08 -10.65 -4.69
CA GLN A 44 -16.90 -9.78 -3.85
C GLN A 44 -16.93 -10.26 -2.40
N ALA A 45 -17.13 -11.56 -2.16
CA ALA A 45 -17.19 -12.08 -0.80
C ALA A 45 -15.83 -12.01 -0.09
N ALA A 46 -14.70 -12.15 -0.82
CA ALA A 46 -13.38 -12.00 -0.27
C ALA A 46 -13.14 -10.56 0.19
N ASP A 47 -13.50 -9.61 -0.65
CA ASP A 47 -13.40 -8.18 -0.41
C ASP A 47 -14.28 -7.74 0.78
N GLU A 48 -15.57 -8.04 0.75
CA GLU A 48 -16.50 -7.72 1.84
C GLU A 48 -16.07 -8.30 3.20
N ALA A 49 -15.49 -9.51 3.20
CA ALA A 49 -14.99 -10.13 4.42
C ALA A 49 -13.79 -9.35 4.99
N ALA A 50 -12.87 -8.91 4.14
CA ALA A 50 -11.70 -8.10 4.53
C ALA A 50 -12.14 -6.73 5.04
N VAL A 51 -13.00 -6.03 4.31
CA VAL A 51 -13.55 -4.70 4.66
C VAL A 51 -14.22 -4.74 6.04
N ARG A 52 -15.11 -5.70 6.26
CA ARG A 52 -15.82 -5.84 7.53
C ARG A 52 -14.87 -6.13 8.68
N ALA A 53 -13.95 -7.09 8.50
CA ALA A 53 -13.00 -7.46 9.54
C ALA A 53 -12.05 -6.31 9.89
N MET A 54 -11.61 -5.53 8.91
CA MET A 54 -10.79 -4.32 9.12
C MET A 54 -11.55 -3.27 9.90
N LYS A 55 -12.79 -2.97 9.51
CA LYS A 55 -13.66 -2.00 10.19
C LYS A 55 -13.92 -2.40 11.64
N ASP A 56 -14.30 -3.65 11.89
CA ASP A 56 -14.60 -4.16 13.22
C ASP A 56 -13.41 -4.07 14.17
N GLU A 57 -12.20 -4.28 13.67
CA GLU A 57 -10.99 -4.19 14.48
C GLU A 57 -10.55 -2.73 14.69
N LEU A 58 -10.67 -1.87 13.68
CA LEU A 58 -10.42 -0.44 13.83
C LEU A 58 -11.30 0.18 14.92
N ASP A 59 -12.58 -0.20 15.00
CA ASP A 59 -13.52 0.31 15.99
C ASP A 59 -13.20 -0.06 17.45
N ARG A 60 -12.25 -0.96 17.68
CA ARG A 60 -11.79 -1.35 19.01
C ARG A 60 -10.58 -0.55 19.50
N ILE A 61 -9.96 0.23 18.62
CA ILE A 61 -8.76 0.99 18.95
C ILE A 61 -9.13 2.31 19.63
N ALA A 62 -8.39 2.69 20.66
CA ALA A 62 -8.54 3.99 21.34
C ALA A 62 -7.95 5.12 20.49
N ILE A 63 -8.64 5.48 19.42
CA ILE A 63 -8.33 6.58 18.49
C ILE A 63 -9.60 7.35 18.14
N SER A 64 -9.46 8.59 17.71
CA SER A 64 -10.46 9.37 16.99
C SER A 64 -10.06 9.39 15.51
N GLY A 65 -10.32 8.26 14.81
CA GLY A 65 -9.90 8.03 13.45
C GLY A 65 -10.88 8.56 12.41
N ARG A 66 -10.36 8.94 11.25
CA ARG A 66 -11.14 9.27 10.05
C ARG A 66 -10.51 8.62 8.83
N ILE A 67 -11.30 7.93 8.03
CA ILE A 67 -10.88 7.40 6.74
C ILE A 67 -10.71 8.57 5.77
N VAL A 68 -9.54 8.74 5.17
CA VAL A 68 -9.26 9.77 4.16
C VAL A 68 -8.99 9.18 2.79
N ILE A 69 -8.57 7.92 2.73
CA ILE A 69 -8.48 7.08 1.53
C ILE A 69 -9.08 5.73 1.90
N GLY A 70 -10.07 5.25 1.17
CA GLY A 70 -10.79 4.01 1.48
C GLY A 70 -11.57 3.50 0.28
N GLU A 71 -12.60 2.68 0.55
CA GLU A 71 -13.37 1.91 -0.44
C GLU A 71 -14.21 2.75 -1.41
N GLY A 72 -14.50 3.97 -1.07
CA GLY A 72 -15.33 4.83 -1.91
C GLY A 72 -15.99 5.97 -1.13
N GLU A 73 -17.10 6.47 -1.64
CA GLU A 73 -17.94 7.45 -0.95
C GLU A 73 -19.03 6.77 -0.12
N GLU A 74 -19.60 7.50 0.84
CA GLU A 74 -20.64 6.99 1.75
C GLU A 74 -21.85 6.36 1.05
N ASN A 75 -22.19 6.81 -0.15
CA ASN A 75 -23.29 6.28 -0.94
C ASN A 75 -22.92 5.09 -1.85
N GLU A 76 -21.67 4.67 -1.85
CA GLU A 76 -21.16 3.61 -2.71
C GLU A 76 -20.75 2.35 -1.94
N CYS A 77 -20.34 2.50 -0.68
CA CYS A 77 -19.94 1.38 0.17
C CYS A 77 -20.45 1.56 1.59
N GLU A 78 -20.67 0.44 2.27
CA GLU A 78 -21.20 0.42 3.63
C GLU A 78 -20.16 0.76 4.68
N HIS A 79 -18.90 0.38 4.44
CA HIS A 79 -17.80 0.51 5.39
C HIS A 79 -16.54 1.08 4.75
N LEU A 80 -15.72 1.70 5.56
CA LEU A 80 -14.41 2.26 5.20
C LEU A 80 -14.49 3.32 4.08
N TYR A 81 -15.63 4.00 3.97
CA TYR A 81 -15.81 5.10 3.02
C TYR A 81 -15.07 6.37 3.46
N ILE A 82 -14.76 7.23 2.51
CA ILE A 82 -14.08 8.50 2.76
C ILE A 82 -14.92 9.37 3.69
N GLY A 83 -14.33 9.82 4.79
CA GLY A 83 -14.98 10.59 5.84
C GLY A 83 -15.52 9.77 7.00
N GLN A 84 -15.58 8.43 6.88
CA GLN A 84 -16.09 7.58 7.97
C GLN A 84 -15.22 7.71 9.22
N ALA A 85 -15.92 7.90 10.37
CA ALA A 85 -15.28 7.85 11.68
C ALA A 85 -15.02 6.37 12.08
N VAL A 86 -13.87 6.10 12.66
CA VAL A 86 -13.47 4.79 13.18
C VAL A 86 -12.73 4.96 14.51
N GLY A 87 -12.70 3.88 15.29
CA GLY A 87 -12.13 3.87 16.64
C GLY A 87 -13.16 4.19 17.71
N LEU A 88 -12.72 4.14 18.96
CA LEU A 88 -13.59 4.38 20.13
C LEU A 88 -13.97 5.86 20.30
N GLY A 89 -13.32 6.77 19.56
CA GLY A 89 -13.54 8.23 19.67
C GLY A 89 -12.78 8.88 20.83
N ASP A 90 -12.07 8.11 21.64
CA ASP A 90 -11.21 8.54 22.72
C ASP A 90 -9.75 8.25 22.39
N GLY A 91 -8.90 9.23 22.31
CA GLY A 91 -7.49 9.03 21.95
C GLY A 91 -7.02 10.02 20.89
N PRO A 92 -5.85 9.77 20.28
CA PRO A 92 -5.29 10.69 19.29
C PRO A 92 -6.18 10.80 18.06
N GLU A 93 -6.28 12.04 17.54
CA GLU A 93 -6.92 12.29 16.26
C GLU A 93 -6.01 11.84 15.13
N VAL A 94 -6.50 10.94 14.27
CA VAL A 94 -5.71 10.36 13.18
C VAL A 94 -6.48 10.34 11.88
N ASP A 95 -5.74 10.44 10.77
CA ASP A 95 -6.20 10.14 9.43
C ASP A 95 -5.71 8.76 9.01
N ILE A 96 -6.56 8.02 8.32
CA ILE A 96 -6.32 6.61 7.96
C ILE A 96 -6.56 6.43 6.47
N ALA A 97 -5.62 5.74 5.81
CA ALA A 97 -5.74 5.26 4.45
C ALA A 97 -5.75 3.74 4.46
N VAL A 98 -6.69 3.11 3.76
CA VAL A 98 -6.85 1.67 3.74
C VAL A 98 -7.06 1.13 2.33
N ASP A 99 -6.57 -0.08 2.14
CA ASP A 99 -6.98 -1.03 1.12
C ASP A 99 -7.12 -2.40 1.79
N PRO A 100 -8.34 -2.83 2.12
CA PRO A 100 -8.58 -4.06 2.89
C PRO A 100 -8.19 -5.33 2.17
N LEU A 101 -8.19 -5.33 0.83
CA LEU A 101 -7.76 -6.48 0.03
C LEU A 101 -7.24 -6.04 -1.36
N GLU A 102 -6.02 -5.53 -1.43
CA GLU A 102 -5.33 -5.33 -2.70
C GLU A 102 -5.07 -6.69 -3.38
N GLY A 103 -5.50 -6.81 -4.64
CA GLY A 103 -5.42 -8.07 -5.37
C GLY A 103 -6.58 -9.03 -5.06
N VAL A 104 -7.80 -8.54 -5.03
CA VAL A 104 -9.03 -9.33 -4.82
C VAL A 104 -9.09 -10.54 -5.75
N THR A 105 -8.79 -10.33 -7.04
CA THR A 105 -8.74 -11.41 -8.05
C THR A 105 -7.68 -12.47 -7.72
N LEU A 106 -6.52 -12.06 -7.20
CA LEU A 106 -5.45 -12.98 -6.79
C LEU A 106 -5.92 -13.87 -5.63
N CYS A 107 -6.57 -13.28 -4.63
CA CYS A 107 -7.15 -14.01 -3.51
C CYS A 107 -8.20 -15.02 -4.00
N ALA A 108 -9.18 -14.57 -4.78
CA ALA A 108 -10.25 -15.41 -5.28
C ALA A 108 -9.77 -16.58 -6.14
N LYS A 109 -8.65 -16.42 -6.86
CA LYS A 109 -8.00 -17.44 -7.69
C LYS A 109 -6.93 -18.26 -6.99
N ASN A 110 -6.68 -18.05 -5.69
CA ASN A 110 -5.58 -18.68 -4.95
C ASN A 110 -4.21 -18.42 -5.58
N GLN A 111 -4.00 -17.23 -6.09
CA GLN A 111 -2.70 -16.76 -6.59
C GLN A 111 -1.94 -16.04 -5.47
N PRO A 112 -0.61 -15.97 -5.54
CA PRO A 112 0.20 -15.22 -4.58
C PRO A 112 0.05 -13.71 -4.76
N ASP A 113 0.57 -12.95 -3.78
CA ASP A 113 0.79 -11.50 -3.82
C ASP A 113 -0.48 -10.63 -3.58
N SER A 114 -1.58 -11.21 -3.09
CA SER A 114 -2.67 -10.44 -2.49
C SER A 114 -2.25 -9.93 -1.11
N ILE A 115 -2.47 -8.64 -0.83
CA ILE A 115 -2.03 -7.99 0.41
C ILE A 115 -3.15 -7.16 1.05
N VAL A 116 -2.97 -6.84 2.33
CA VAL A 116 -3.81 -5.89 3.08
C VAL A 116 -2.96 -4.69 3.43
N VAL A 117 -3.44 -3.49 3.15
CA VAL A 117 -2.67 -2.25 3.37
C VAL A 117 -3.44 -1.29 4.27
N LEU A 118 -2.71 -0.71 5.23
CA LEU A 118 -3.21 0.35 6.10
C LEU A 118 -2.08 1.33 6.40
N ALA A 119 -2.37 2.63 6.29
CA ALA A 119 -1.50 3.69 6.74
C ALA A 119 -2.27 4.61 7.71
N MET A 120 -1.60 5.06 8.77
CA MET A 120 -2.14 5.98 9.76
C MET A 120 -1.15 7.12 9.97
N ALA A 121 -1.68 8.34 10.05
CA ALA A 121 -0.91 9.54 10.39
C ALA A 121 -1.72 10.41 11.35
N GLU A 122 -1.07 11.39 11.97
CA GLU A 122 -1.76 12.46 12.69
C GLU A 122 -2.76 13.17 11.76
N ARG A 123 -3.79 13.74 12.31
CA ARG A 123 -4.82 14.49 11.57
C ARG A 123 -4.20 15.50 10.60
N GLY A 124 -4.51 15.38 9.30
CA GLY A 124 -3.95 16.19 8.22
C GLY A 124 -2.55 15.75 7.76
N GLY A 125 -2.01 14.63 8.27
CA GLY A 125 -0.70 14.11 7.90
C GLY A 125 -0.67 13.29 6.61
N LEU A 126 -1.82 12.85 6.11
CA LEU A 126 -1.92 12.15 4.82
C LEU A 126 -2.24 13.12 3.68
N LEU A 127 -1.68 12.84 2.51
CA LEU A 127 -1.96 13.61 1.31
C LEU A 127 -3.43 13.48 0.94
N ASN A 128 -4.12 14.62 0.84
CA ASN A 128 -5.48 14.65 0.33
C ASN A 128 -5.43 14.55 -1.19
N VAL A 129 -5.87 13.42 -1.73
CA VAL A 129 -5.89 13.15 -3.17
C VAL A 129 -7.32 13.08 -3.66
N ALA A 130 -7.57 13.59 -4.88
CA ALA A 130 -8.84 13.38 -5.54
C ALA A 130 -8.97 11.92 -5.98
N ARG A 131 -10.21 11.45 -6.15
CA ARG A 131 -10.50 10.11 -6.67
C ARG A 131 -9.85 9.88 -8.04
N ASN A 132 -9.46 8.63 -8.30
CA ASN A 132 -8.89 8.21 -9.58
C ASN A 132 -7.60 8.92 -9.98
N ILE A 133 -6.79 9.33 -9.02
CA ILE A 133 -5.44 9.82 -9.29
C ILE A 133 -4.50 8.63 -9.44
N TYR A 134 -3.88 8.54 -10.62
CA TYR A 134 -2.76 7.66 -10.87
C TYR A 134 -1.46 8.46 -10.85
N MET A 135 -0.44 7.93 -10.23
CA MET A 135 0.89 8.54 -10.16
C MET A 135 1.90 7.70 -10.93
N HIS A 136 2.85 8.38 -11.60
CA HIS A 136 4.02 7.68 -12.10
C HIS A 136 4.87 7.24 -10.92
N LYS A 137 5.24 5.96 -10.89
CA LYS A 137 6.06 5.37 -9.84
C LYS A 137 7.20 4.57 -10.46
N ILE A 138 8.36 4.61 -9.82
CA ILE A 138 9.48 3.75 -10.15
C ILE A 138 10.13 3.30 -8.83
N ALA A 139 10.42 2.01 -8.71
CA ALA A 139 11.10 1.46 -7.55
C ALA A 139 12.23 0.53 -8.01
N ILE A 140 13.35 0.57 -7.31
CA ILE A 140 14.48 -0.34 -7.45
C ILE A 140 14.92 -0.81 -6.06
N GLY A 141 15.73 -1.86 -6.00
CA GLY A 141 16.28 -2.33 -4.72
C GLY A 141 17.07 -1.25 -3.98
N SER A 142 17.15 -1.38 -2.65
CA SER A 142 17.83 -0.42 -1.76
C SER A 142 19.35 -0.35 -1.92
N ASP A 143 19.95 -1.31 -2.62
CA ASP A 143 21.40 -1.47 -2.74
C ASP A 143 22.04 -0.50 -3.75
N TYR A 144 21.22 0.34 -4.40
CA TYR A 144 21.69 1.30 -5.40
C TYR A 144 21.70 2.73 -4.84
N PRO A 145 22.68 3.56 -5.26
CA PRO A 145 22.74 4.96 -4.85
C PRO A 145 21.47 5.73 -5.20
N ALA A 146 21.11 6.71 -4.39
CA ALA A 146 20.03 7.64 -4.72
C ALA A 146 20.33 8.32 -6.08
N GLY A 147 19.29 8.46 -6.91
CA GLY A 147 19.41 9.05 -8.25
C GLY A 147 19.91 8.07 -9.33
N THR A 148 20.05 6.78 -9.02
CA THR A 148 20.33 5.75 -10.05
C THR A 148 19.22 5.70 -11.12
N VAL A 149 17.98 5.93 -10.74
CA VAL A 149 16.83 6.06 -11.65
C VAL A 149 16.09 7.35 -11.38
N HIS A 150 15.34 7.85 -12.36
CA HIS A 150 14.58 9.08 -12.23
C HIS A 150 13.21 8.95 -12.92
N ILE A 151 12.18 9.50 -12.28
CA ILE A 151 10.79 9.37 -12.77
C ILE A 151 10.55 10.05 -14.13
N ASP A 152 11.29 11.12 -14.41
CA ASP A 152 11.17 11.89 -15.66
C ASP A 152 12.02 11.33 -16.81
N TRP A 153 12.81 10.29 -16.55
CA TRP A 153 13.56 9.62 -17.62
C TRP A 153 12.69 8.59 -18.32
N THR A 154 13.04 8.30 -19.58
CA THR A 154 12.44 7.20 -20.31
C THR A 154 12.72 5.86 -19.64
N ALA A 155 11.92 4.84 -19.92
CA ALA A 155 12.17 3.50 -19.42
C ALA A 155 13.56 2.98 -19.85
N THR A 156 13.94 3.27 -21.08
CA THR A 156 15.25 2.89 -21.65
C THR A 156 16.41 3.55 -20.89
N GLU A 157 16.33 4.85 -20.58
CA GLU A 157 17.35 5.56 -19.80
C GLU A 157 17.47 4.99 -18.39
N ASN A 158 16.37 4.75 -17.70
CA ASN A 158 16.31 4.14 -16.38
C ASN A 158 16.95 2.75 -16.37
N VAL A 159 16.59 1.91 -17.34
CA VAL A 159 17.18 0.57 -17.48
C VAL A 159 18.68 0.62 -17.72
N ASN A 160 19.14 1.52 -18.60
CA ASN A 160 20.58 1.68 -18.87
C ASN A 160 21.35 2.10 -17.62
N ALA A 161 20.81 3.03 -16.86
CA ALA A 161 21.43 3.50 -15.61
C ALA A 161 21.48 2.38 -14.55
N LEU A 162 20.38 1.64 -14.39
CA LEU A 162 20.31 0.52 -13.45
C LEU A 162 21.24 -0.63 -13.86
N ALA A 163 21.26 -1.02 -15.14
CA ALA A 163 22.15 -2.06 -15.66
C ALA A 163 23.62 -1.69 -15.44
N LYS A 164 23.98 -0.42 -15.67
CA LYS A 164 25.32 0.11 -15.38
C LYS A 164 25.66 0.05 -13.88
N ALA A 165 24.73 0.48 -13.02
CA ALA A 165 24.93 0.46 -11.57
C ALA A 165 25.08 -0.97 -11.03
N LYS A 166 24.34 -1.91 -11.60
CA LYS A 166 24.38 -3.34 -11.26
C LYS A 166 25.59 -4.06 -11.87
N GLY A 167 26.21 -3.49 -12.90
CA GLY A 167 27.35 -4.12 -13.62
C GLY A 167 26.95 -5.30 -14.49
N VAL A 168 25.73 -5.29 -15.03
CA VAL A 168 25.15 -6.38 -15.86
C VAL A 168 24.60 -5.85 -17.17
N PRO A 169 24.45 -6.69 -18.22
CA PRO A 169 23.74 -6.32 -19.43
C PRO A 169 22.24 -6.10 -19.14
N ARG A 170 21.57 -5.31 -20.00
CA ARG A 170 20.11 -5.05 -19.88
C ARG A 170 19.25 -6.33 -19.87
N SER A 171 19.70 -7.37 -20.58
CA SER A 171 19.02 -8.67 -20.62
C SER A 171 18.92 -9.39 -19.27
N GLU A 172 19.71 -8.97 -18.28
CA GLU A 172 19.65 -9.48 -16.90
C GLU A 172 18.81 -8.60 -15.97
N ILE A 173 18.21 -7.53 -16.50
CA ILE A 173 17.23 -6.71 -15.78
C ILE A 173 15.84 -7.29 -16.03
N THR A 174 15.07 -7.41 -14.96
CA THR A 174 13.63 -7.72 -15.02
C THR A 174 12.84 -6.54 -14.52
N ALA A 175 11.94 -6.01 -15.34
CA ALA A 175 10.97 -5.01 -14.95
C ALA A 175 9.64 -5.69 -14.61
N ILE A 176 9.01 -5.27 -13.51
CA ILE A 176 7.65 -5.69 -13.15
C ILE A 176 6.71 -4.54 -13.50
N VAL A 177 5.65 -4.83 -14.25
CA VAL A 177 4.67 -3.83 -14.71
C VAL A 177 3.27 -4.42 -14.61
N LEU A 178 2.31 -3.62 -14.14
CA LEU A 178 0.89 -3.99 -14.20
C LEU A 178 0.43 -4.17 -15.66
N ASP A 179 -0.25 -5.28 -15.93
CA ASP A 179 -0.85 -5.55 -17.23
C ASP A 179 -2.15 -4.75 -17.40
N ARG A 180 -1.99 -3.51 -17.83
CA ARG A 180 -3.11 -2.59 -18.07
C ARG A 180 -2.92 -1.92 -19.44
N PRO A 181 -4.01 -1.63 -20.18
CA PRO A 181 -3.93 -0.97 -21.48
C PRO A 181 -3.11 0.32 -21.48
N ARG A 182 -3.18 1.11 -20.40
CA ARG A 182 -2.40 2.35 -20.22
C ARG A 182 -0.89 2.13 -20.14
N HIS A 183 -0.43 0.92 -19.84
CA HIS A 183 0.99 0.57 -19.73
C HIS A 183 1.56 -0.04 -21.01
N ALA A 184 0.74 -0.28 -22.05
CA ALA A 184 1.22 -0.90 -23.30
C ALA A 184 2.43 -0.19 -23.93
N PRO A 185 2.51 1.15 -24.01
CA PRO A 185 3.69 1.83 -24.54
C PRO A 185 4.95 1.60 -23.67
N LEU A 186 4.82 1.63 -22.36
CA LEU A 186 5.91 1.34 -21.40
C LEU A 186 6.44 -0.09 -21.57
N ILE A 187 5.54 -1.06 -21.65
CA ILE A 187 5.87 -2.47 -21.83
C ILE A 187 6.62 -2.70 -23.14
N GLU A 188 6.17 -2.07 -24.23
CA GLU A 188 6.83 -2.15 -25.53
C GLU A 188 8.21 -1.51 -25.52
N GLU A 189 8.37 -0.35 -24.90
CA GLU A 189 9.67 0.31 -24.74
C GLU A 189 10.66 -0.58 -23.98
N LEU A 190 10.25 -1.16 -22.84
CA LEU A 190 11.07 -2.06 -22.04
C LEU A 190 11.51 -3.29 -22.83
N ARG A 191 10.61 -3.92 -23.58
CA ARG A 191 10.91 -5.08 -24.44
C ARG A 191 11.88 -4.71 -25.56
N THR A 192 11.67 -3.57 -26.20
CA THR A 192 12.57 -3.05 -27.24
C THR A 192 13.95 -2.74 -26.67
N ALA A 193 14.04 -2.28 -25.43
CA ALA A 193 15.31 -2.09 -24.73
C ALA A 193 16.02 -3.42 -24.36
N GLY A 194 15.40 -4.58 -24.60
CA GLY A 194 15.96 -5.90 -24.32
C GLY A 194 15.84 -6.34 -22.86
N VAL A 195 14.84 -5.82 -22.14
CA VAL A 195 14.56 -6.14 -20.74
C VAL A 195 13.52 -7.24 -20.65
N ALA A 196 13.69 -8.17 -19.71
CA ALA A 196 12.64 -9.11 -19.35
C ALA A 196 11.50 -8.36 -18.62
N VAL A 197 10.25 -8.49 -19.10
CA VAL A 197 9.09 -7.85 -18.48
C VAL A 197 8.20 -8.91 -17.84
N LYS A 198 8.08 -8.85 -16.51
CA LYS A 198 7.10 -9.63 -15.75
C LYS A 198 5.81 -8.81 -15.65
N LEU A 199 4.75 -9.31 -16.26
CA LEU A 199 3.43 -8.70 -16.14
C LEU A 199 2.70 -9.26 -14.90
N ILE A 200 2.08 -8.40 -14.14
CA ILE A 200 1.24 -8.74 -13.00
C ILE A 200 -0.16 -8.17 -13.19
N SER A 201 -1.17 -8.86 -12.71
CA SER A 201 -2.57 -8.42 -12.82
C SER A 201 -2.97 -7.47 -11.70
N ASP A 202 -2.42 -7.64 -10.52
CA ASP A 202 -2.66 -6.86 -9.31
C ASP A 202 -1.43 -6.94 -8.40
N GLY A 203 -1.48 -6.29 -7.23
CA GLY A 203 -0.43 -6.41 -6.21
C GLY A 203 0.75 -5.46 -6.44
N ASP A 204 0.47 -4.22 -6.84
CA ASP A 204 1.45 -3.16 -7.07
C ASP A 204 1.85 -2.35 -5.82
#